data_dc912bf932f5a22aabd1da5a1339827f
#
_entry.id   dc912bf932f5a22aabd1da5a1339827f
#
_cell.length_a   1.000
_cell.length_b   1.000
_cell.length_c   1.000
_cell.angle_alpha   90.00
_cell.angle_beta   90.00
_cell.angle_gamma   90.00
#
_symmetry.space_group_name_H-M   'P 1'
#
loop_
_entity.id
_entity.type
_entity.pdbx_description
1 polymer ?
#
loop_
_entity_poly.entity_id
_entity_poly.type
_entity_poly.pdbx_seq_one_letter_code
_entity_poly.pdbx_strand_id
1 'polypeptide(L)'
;VQDDLRASRRAATIQLALIAVLAVGLIVYDKHRDDASHLPVWWACGAALAIAAIGWIASRRPAAAALAGPWLPVALSALLAWQALLLAYAVLPPERSARTLAHELGAEIRPGTRLYSVGQYRHSASFYLGREFVLVAYEGELEEGLRREGYERSGRYIADLGTFVETWRKEDDAVALVNTGLWDELRALGFEGRRLPTSDPRSIVVARR
;
A
#
# COMPACT_ATOMS: atom_id res chain seq x y z
N VAL A 1 35.60 27.78 6.24
CA VAL A 1 34.44 28.40 6.93
C VAL A 1 33.46 29.04 5.93
N GLN A 2 33.90 29.96 5.04
CA GLN A 2 32.98 30.59 4.09
C GLN A 2 32.45 29.61 3.04
N ASP A 3 33.22 28.67 2.60
CA ASP A 3 32.76 27.63 1.65
C ASP A 3 31.78 26.65 2.29
N ASP A 4 31.99 26.27 3.55
CA ASP A 4 31.04 25.45 4.31
C ASP A 4 29.69 26.15 4.49
N LEU A 5 29.70 27.46 4.76
CA LEU A 5 28.49 28.26 4.85
C LEU A 5 27.72 28.33 3.52
N ARG A 6 28.42 28.45 2.41
CA ARG A 6 27.82 28.43 1.07
C ARG A 6 27.28 27.05 0.73
N ALA A 7 28.00 25.99 1.04
CA ALA A 7 27.61 24.62 0.80
C ALA A 7 26.38 24.24 1.63
N SER A 8 26.34 24.56 2.92
CA SER A 8 25.20 24.28 3.79
C SER A 8 23.93 25.04 3.37
N ARG A 9 24.03 26.30 2.93
CA ARG A 9 22.91 27.06 2.37
C ARG A 9 22.35 26.47 1.08
N ARG A 10 23.21 25.98 0.20
CA ARG A 10 22.81 25.27 -1.03
C ARG A 10 22.10 23.96 -0.67
N ALA A 11 22.66 23.18 0.25
CA ALA A 11 22.06 21.94 0.72
C ALA A 11 20.67 22.18 1.33
N ALA A 12 20.51 23.21 2.16
CA ALA A 12 19.22 23.58 2.74
C ALA A 12 18.18 23.98 1.67
N THR A 13 18.62 24.64 0.60
CA THR A 13 17.73 25.02 -0.51
C THR A 13 17.28 23.79 -1.31
N ILE A 14 18.21 22.88 -1.60
CA ILE A 14 17.90 21.61 -2.29
C ILE A 14 16.95 20.77 -1.42
N GLN A 15 17.22 20.66 -0.13
CA GLN A 15 16.37 19.95 0.82
C GLN A 15 14.95 20.51 0.84
N LEU A 16 14.79 21.83 0.94
CA LEU A 16 13.47 22.46 0.93
C LEU A 16 12.71 22.17 -0.37
N ALA A 17 13.40 22.24 -1.51
CA ALA A 17 12.79 21.92 -2.80
C ALA A 17 12.36 20.45 -2.89
N LEU A 18 13.20 19.50 -2.43
CA LEU A 18 12.87 18.08 -2.42
C LEU A 18 11.68 17.78 -1.50
N ILE A 19 11.66 18.33 -0.30
CA ILE A 19 10.54 18.16 0.63
C ILE A 19 9.25 18.75 0.03
N ALA A 20 9.32 19.90 -0.65
CA ALA A 20 8.17 20.49 -1.31
C ALA A 20 7.62 19.60 -2.44
N VAL A 21 8.48 19.07 -3.28
CA VAL A 21 8.07 18.13 -4.35
C VAL A 21 7.41 16.88 -3.79
N LEU A 22 8.01 16.28 -2.76
CA LEU A 22 7.46 15.07 -2.12
C LEU A 22 6.13 15.36 -1.41
N ALA A 23 6.03 16.48 -0.68
CA ALA A 23 4.79 16.86 0.00
C ALA A 23 3.65 17.13 -1.01
N VAL A 24 3.93 17.84 -2.10
CA VAL A 24 2.95 18.05 -3.18
C VAL A 24 2.55 16.71 -3.81
N GLY A 25 3.51 15.84 -4.10
CA GLY A 25 3.22 14.50 -4.64
C GLY A 25 2.31 13.69 -3.73
N LEU A 26 2.56 13.68 -2.41
CA LEU A 26 1.71 13.00 -1.43
C LEU A 26 0.30 13.61 -1.33
N ILE A 27 0.18 14.93 -1.34
CA ILE A 27 -1.12 15.64 -1.31
C ILE A 27 -1.91 15.35 -2.58
N VAL A 28 -1.28 15.38 -3.76
CA VAL A 28 -1.92 15.08 -5.04
C VAL A 28 -2.39 13.62 -5.06
N TYR A 29 -1.55 12.70 -4.62
CA TYR A 29 -1.90 11.28 -4.51
C TYR A 29 -3.09 11.06 -3.57
N ASP A 30 -3.05 11.66 -2.38
CA ASP A 30 -4.11 11.56 -1.37
C ASP A 30 -5.44 12.14 -1.89
N LYS A 31 -5.40 13.23 -2.67
CA LYS A 31 -6.58 13.89 -3.23
C LYS A 31 -7.35 13.05 -4.26
N HIS A 32 -6.70 12.06 -4.89
CA HIS A 32 -7.33 11.14 -5.83
C HIS A 32 -8.00 9.94 -5.15
N ARG A 33 -8.10 9.95 -3.84
CA ARG A 33 -8.73 8.91 -3.04
C ARG A 33 -10.10 9.38 -2.55
N ASP A 34 -11.14 8.64 -2.93
CA ASP A 34 -12.54 9.06 -2.77
C ASP A 34 -13.12 8.91 -1.34
N ASP A 35 -12.43 8.20 -0.42
CA ASP A 35 -13.06 7.67 0.80
C ASP A 35 -12.31 7.92 2.11
N ALA A 36 -11.35 8.84 2.15
CA ALA A 36 -10.56 9.08 3.35
C ALA A 36 -10.54 10.54 3.82
N SER A 37 -10.36 10.71 5.11
CA SER A 37 -9.99 12.03 5.65
C SER A 37 -8.59 12.41 5.18
N HIS A 38 -8.48 13.44 4.36
CA HIS A 38 -7.21 13.98 3.85
C HIS A 38 -6.41 14.76 4.91
N LEU A 39 -7.07 15.19 5.99
CA LEU A 39 -6.50 16.05 7.01
C LEU A 39 -5.17 15.55 7.60
N PRO A 40 -5.01 14.27 8.00
CA PRO A 40 -3.76 13.80 8.60
C PRO A 40 -2.55 13.92 7.66
N VAL A 41 -2.75 13.60 6.36
CA VAL A 41 -1.69 13.70 5.34
C VAL A 41 -1.29 15.15 5.12
N TRP A 42 -2.26 16.03 5.00
CA TRP A 42 -2.01 17.48 4.78
C TRP A 42 -1.31 18.12 5.95
N TRP A 43 -1.70 17.79 7.21
CA TRP A 43 -1.00 18.26 8.40
C TRP A 43 0.46 17.78 8.45
N ALA A 44 0.71 16.51 8.16
CA ALA A 44 2.06 15.97 8.17
C ALA A 44 2.93 16.57 7.04
N CYS A 45 2.38 16.77 5.85
CA CYS A 45 3.07 17.48 4.76
C CYS A 45 3.34 18.93 5.10
N GLY A 46 2.38 19.63 5.71
CA GLY A 46 2.54 21.00 6.20
C GLY A 46 3.63 21.11 7.28
N ALA A 47 3.67 20.18 8.21
CA ALA A 47 4.72 20.11 9.24
C ALA A 47 6.10 19.86 8.60
N ALA A 48 6.21 18.95 7.65
CA ALA A 48 7.47 18.70 6.93
C ALA A 48 8.00 19.96 6.23
N LEU A 49 7.11 20.68 5.54
CA LEU A 49 7.46 21.93 4.87
C LEU A 49 7.88 23.03 5.88
N ALA A 50 7.16 23.17 6.99
CA ALA A 50 7.50 24.14 8.03
C ALA A 50 8.88 23.85 8.66
N ILE A 51 9.16 22.59 8.97
CA ILE A 51 10.45 22.14 9.52
C ILE A 51 11.60 22.42 8.52
N ALA A 52 11.40 22.08 7.25
CA ALA A 52 12.39 22.33 6.21
C ALA A 52 12.64 23.85 6.01
N ALA A 53 11.59 24.66 6.03
CA ALA A 53 11.69 26.11 5.95
C ALA A 53 12.43 26.73 7.17
N ILE A 54 12.16 26.23 8.38
CA ILE A 54 12.88 26.64 9.60
C ILE A 54 14.37 26.32 9.46
N GLY A 55 14.73 25.11 9.01
CA GLY A 55 16.11 24.72 8.76
C GLY A 55 16.81 25.60 7.70
N TRP A 56 16.09 25.92 6.63
CA TRP A 56 16.55 26.83 5.58
C TRP A 56 16.79 28.25 6.11
N ILE A 57 15.90 28.79 6.93
CA ILE A 57 16.07 30.10 7.59
C ILE A 57 17.24 30.05 8.56
N ALA A 58 17.32 29.03 9.40
CA ALA A 58 18.39 28.86 10.38
C ALA A 58 19.77 28.76 9.74
N SER A 59 19.91 28.09 8.59
CA SER A 59 21.16 27.98 7.83
C SER A 59 21.68 29.33 7.31
N ARG A 60 20.84 30.37 7.26
CA ARG A 60 21.19 31.71 6.84
C ARG A 60 21.59 32.63 7.99
N ARG A 61 21.30 32.25 9.23
CA ARG A 61 21.58 33.07 10.42
C ARG A 61 23.00 32.79 10.92
N PRO A 62 23.91 33.82 10.98
CA PRO A 62 25.27 33.62 11.42
C PRO A 62 25.37 33.15 12.88
N ALA A 63 24.43 33.57 13.75
CA ALA A 63 24.39 33.12 15.13
C ALA A 63 24.15 31.61 15.27
N ALA A 64 23.31 31.00 14.43
CA ALA A 64 23.07 29.55 14.43
C ALA A 64 24.32 28.77 14.01
N ALA A 65 25.05 29.27 12.99
CA ALA A 65 26.30 28.70 12.55
C ALA A 65 27.42 28.79 13.59
N ALA A 66 27.46 29.87 14.36
CA ALA A 66 28.43 30.06 15.43
C ALA A 66 28.26 29.12 16.61
N LEU A 67 26.98 28.78 16.98
CA LEU A 67 26.66 27.92 18.11
C LEU A 67 26.87 26.42 17.83
N ALA A 68 26.54 25.97 16.64
CA ALA A 68 26.40 24.52 16.36
C ALA A 68 27.00 24.07 15.01
N GLY A 69 27.71 25.00 14.37
CA GLY A 69 28.22 24.78 13.00
C GLY A 69 27.14 24.92 11.92
N PRO A 70 27.57 25.13 10.66
CA PRO A 70 26.65 25.46 9.59
C PRO A 70 25.78 24.29 9.14
N TRP A 71 26.16 23.06 9.44
CA TRP A 71 25.49 21.84 8.98
C TRP A 71 24.40 21.33 9.94
N LEU A 72 24.47 21.64 11.23
CA LEU A 72 23.52 21.10 12.21
C LEU A 72 22.05 21.50 11.94
N PRO A 73 21.72 22.77 11.62
CA PRO A 73 20.34 23.13 11.29
C PRO A 73 19.82 22.38 10.05
N VAL A 74 20.69 22.16 9.06
CA VAL A 74 20.34 21.43 7.82
C VAL A 74 20.07 19.96 8.13
N ALA A 75 20.99 19.31 8.85
CA ALA A 75 20.87 17.89 9.18
C ALA A 75 19.64 17.61 10.07
N LEU A 76 19.43 18.43 11.09
CA LEU A 76 18.30 18.26 12.01
C LEU A 76 16.95 18.49 11.31
N SER A 77 16.86 19.56 10.51
CA SER A 77 15.63 19.80 9.74
C SER A 77 15.38 18.74 8.67
N ALA A 78 16.44 18.20 8.04
CA ALA A 78 16.31 17.09 7.10
C ALA A 78 15.73 15.86 7.79
N LEU A 79 16.29 15.46 8.92
CA LEU A 79 15.81 14.31 9.69
C LEU A 79 14.35 14.47 10.11
N LEU A 80 13.99 15.60 10.70
CA LEU A 80 12.64 15.84 11.21
C LEU A 80 11.61 15.99 10.08
N ALA A 81 11.95 16.70 9.00
CA ALA A 81 11.06 16.84 7.85
C ALA A 81 10.83 15.48 7.15
N TRP A 82 11.87 14.64 7.06
CA TRP A 82 11.76 13.29 6.53
C TRP A 82 10.84 12.42 7.39
N GLN A 83 10.98 12.49 8.74
CA GLN A 83 10.07 11.78 9.65
C GLN A 83 8.61 12.22 9.47
N ALA A 84 8.36 13.51 9.30
CA ALA A 84 7.01 14.02 9.06
C ALA A 84 6.43 13.49 7.72
N LEU A 85 7.24 13.42 6.66
CA LEU A 85 6.82 12.80 5.39
C LEU A 85 6.55 11.30 5.51
N LEU A 86 7.37 10.57 6.27
CA LEU A 86 7.12 9.15 6.54
C LEU A 86 5.82 8.94 7.32
N LEU A 87 5.52 9.84 8.27
CA LEU A 87 4.22 9.81 8.97
C LEU A 87 3.06 10.10 8.02
N ALA A 88 3.20 11.07 7.10
CA ALA A 88 2.20 11.32 6.05
C ALA A 88 1.96 10.07 5.20
N TYR A 89 3.05 9.39 4.80
CA TYR A 89 2.96 8.15 4.04
C TYR A 89 2.33 6.99 4.83
N ALA A 90 2.62 6.90 6.13
CA ALA A 90 2.09 5.84 7.01
C ALA A 90 0.59 5.99 7.27
N VAL A 91 0.06 7.21 7.20
CA VAL A 91 -1.38 7.50 7.34
C VAL A 91 -2.14 7.22 6.04
N LEU A 92 -1.45 7.21 4.89
CA LEU A 92 -2.07 6.75 3.65
C LEU A 92 -2.51 5.30 3.86
N PRO A 93 -3.78 4.95 3.55
CA PRO A 93 -4.23 3.59 3.79
C PRO A 93 -3.28 2.61 3.14
N PRO A 94 -3.09 1.50 3.80
CA PRO A 94 -2.22 0.45 3.31
C PRO A 94 -2.89 -0.28 2.13
N GLU A 95 -3.11 0.43 1.02
CA GLU A 95 -3.54 -0.20 -0.23
C GLU A 95 -2.59 -1.33 -0.63
N ARG A 96 -1.37 -1.31 -0.10
CA ARG A 96 -0.35 -2.34 -0.30
C ARG A 96 -0.35 -3.43 0.78
N SER A 97 -1.02 -3.21 1.92
CA SER A 97 -1.10 -4.17 3.02
C SER A 97 -2.52 -4.72 3.14
N ALA A 98 -2.66 -6.02 3.16
CA ALA A 98 -3.94 -6.68 3.43
C ALA A 98 -4.20 -6.91 4.93
N ARG A 99 -3.56 -6.17 5.84
CA ARG A 99 -3.73 -6.36 7.28
C ARG A 99 -5.17 -6.17 7.73
N THR A 100 -5.79 -5.06 7.31
CA THR A 100 -7.18 -4.74 7.64
C THR A 100 -8.12 -5.77 7.02
N LEU A 101 -7.92 -6.09 5.74
CA LEU A 101 -8.65 -7.12 5.03
C LEU A 101 -8.53 -8.48 5.74
N ALA A 102 -7.34 -8.88 6.17
CA ALA A 102 -7.13 -10.13 6.88
C ALA A 102 -7.84 -10.15 8.25
N HIS A 103 -7.88 -9.01 8.94
CA HIS A 103 -8.62 -8.88 10.20
C HIS A 103 -10.14 -9.00 9.97
N GLU A 104 -10.67 -8.33 8.95
CA GLU A 104 -12.09 -8.40 8.56
C GLU A 104 -12.49 -9.83 8.17
N LEU A 105 -11.63 -10.51 7.40
CA LEU A 105 -11.84 -11.89 6.98
C LEU A 105 -11.68 -12.91 8.10
N GLY A 106 -10.87 -12.63 9.11
CA GLY A 106 -10.59 -13.58 10.19
C GLY A 106 -11.82 -14.08 10.92
N ALA A 107 -12.87 -13.25 11.01
CA ALA A 107 -14.17 -13.63 11.59
C ALA A 107 -14.99 -14.57 10.69
N GLU A 108 -14.76 -14.54 9.39
CA GLU A 108 -15.49 -15.32 8.38
C GLU A 108 -14.78 -16.63 8.00
N ILE A 109 -13.48 -16.74 8.26
CA ILE A 109 -12.66 -17.89 7.87
C ILE A 109 -12.59 -18.90 9.01
N ARG A 110 -13.00 -20.13 8.73
CA ARG A 110 -12.85 -21.29 9.63
C ARG A 110 -11.62 -22.12 9.26
N PRO A 111 -11.15 -23.05 10.11
CA PRO A 111 -9.99 -23.87 9.80
C PRO A 111 -10.07 -24.65 8.48
N GLY A 112 -11.26 -25.04 8.03
CA GLY A 112 -11.51 -25.78 6.78
C GLY A 112 -11.84 -24.92 5.57
N THR A 113 -12.11 -23.61 5.75
CA THR A 113 -12.52 -22.70 4.67
C THR A 113 -11.45 -22.64 3.57
N ARG A 114 -11.83 -22.87 2.33
CA ARG A 114 -10.92 -22.76 1.18
C ARG A 114 -10.79 -21.32 0.72
N LEU A 115 -9.56 -20.88 0.50
CA LEU A 115 -9.27 -19.47 0.14
C LEU A 115 -8.82 -19.38 -1.32
N TYR A 116 -9.47 -18.51 -2.08
CA TYR A 116 -9.17 -18.24 -3.48
C TYR A 116 -8.74 -16.79 -3.67
N SER A 117 -7.74 -16.55 -4.54
CA SER A 117 -7.32 -15.23 -4.97
C SER A 117 -7.41 -15.14 -6.48
N VAL A 118 -8.38 -14.36 -6.97
CA VAL A 118 -8.78 -14.36 -8.39
C VAL A 118 -8.25 -13.12 -9.08
N GLY A 119 -7.40 -13.32 -10.11
CA GLY A 119 -6.79 -12.26 -10.91
C GLY A 119 -5.79 -11.39 -10.16
N GLN A 120 -5.42 -11.78 -8.95
CA GLN A 120 -4.47 -11.04 -8.11
C GLN A 120 -3.80 -11.97 -7.10
N TYR A 121 -2.63 -11.56 -6.59
CA TYR A 121 -2.03 -12.22 -5.43
C TYR A 121 -1.67 -11.18 -4.37
N ARG A 122 -2.30 -11.33 -3.22
CA ARG A 122 -2.09 -10.44 -2.06
C ARG A 122 -1.16 -11.13 -1.07
N HIS A 123 0.15 -11.04 -1.28
CA HIS A 123 1.18 -11.65 -0.42
C HIS A 123 0.94 -11.38 1.07
N SER A 124 0.58 -10.13 1.40
CA SER A 124 0.31 -9.75 2.79
C SER A 124 -0.96 -10.40 3.37
N ALA A 125 -1.96 -10.76 2.54
CA ALA A 125 -3.14 -11.47 3.03
C ALA A 125 -2.77 -12.88 3.51
N SER A 126 -2.01 -13.63 2.71
CA SER A 126 -1.49 -14.95 3.09
C SER A 126 -0.67 -14.89 4.37
N PHE A 127 0.18 -13.85 4.51
CA PHE A 127 1.01 -13.65 5.69
C PHE A 127 0.18 -13.40 6.95
N TYR A 128 -0.76 -12.45 6.92
CA TYR A 128 -1.56 -12.10 8.10
C TYR A 128 -2.59 -13.16 8.48
N LEU A 129 -3.12 -13.92 7.52
CA LEU A 129 -4.04 -15.02 7.77
C LEU A 129 -3.33 -16.31 8.17
N GLY A 130 -2.02 -16.42 7.91
CA GLY A 130 -1.28 -17.66 8.07
C GLY A 130 -1.80 -18.79 7.18
N ARG A 131 -2.41 -18.48 6.03
CA ARG A 131 -3.11 -19.40 5.14
C ARG A 131 -2.69 -19.20 3.69
N GLU A 132 -2.66 -20.30 2.96
CA GLU A 132 -2.41 -20.27 1.52
C GLU A 132 -3.70 -20.01 0.74
N PHE A 133 -3.57 -19.29 -0.38
CA PHE A 133 -4.63 -19.08 -1.34
C PHE A 133 -4.41 -19.95 -2.57
N VAL A 134 -5.49 -20.50 -3.10
CA VAL A 134 -5.51 -21.03 -4.45
C VAL A 134 -5.54 -19.85 -5.41
N LEU A 135 -4.55 -19.73 -6.27
CA LEU A 135 -4.48 -18.66 -7.27
C LEU A 135 -5.33 -19.02 -8.48
N VAL A 136 -6.08 -18.04 -8.99
CA VAL A 136 -7.00 -18.23 -10.11
C VAL A 136 -6.73 -17.15 -11.14
N ALA A 137 -6.52 -17.56 -12.41
CA ALA A 137 -6.30 -16.67 -13.55
C ALA A 137 -5.31 -15.53 -13.21
N TYR A 138 -4.21 -15.89 -12.54
CA TYR A 138 -3.21 -14.93 -12.08
C TYR A 138 -2.22 -14.64 -13.20
N GLU A 139 -2.12 -13.37 -13.57
CA GLU A 139 -1.13 -12.84 -14.50
C GLU A 139 -0.19 -11.92 -13.72
N GLY A 140 1.09 -12.29 -13.60
CA GLY A 140 2.07 -11.47 -12.88
C GLY A 140 3.37 -12.22 -12.61
N GLU A 141 4.15 -11.74 -11.64
CA GLU A 141 5.51 -12.22 -11.37
C GLU A 141 5.64 -13.73 -11.08
N LEU A 142 4.58 -14.38 -10.60
CA LEU A 142 4.56 -15.82 -10.32
C LEU A 142 4.03 -16.65 -11.49
N GLU A 143 3.51 -16.05 -12.56
CA GLU A 143 2.83 -16.72 -13.65
C GLU A 143 3.67 -17.84 -14.30
N GLU A 144 4.94 -17.55 -14.60
CA GLU A 144 5.83 -18.52 -15.20
C GLU A 144 6.09 -19.74 -14.30
N GLY A 145 6.17 -19.52 -12.99
CA GLY A 145 6.27 -20.60 -11.99
C GLY A 145 5.01 -21.43 -11.90
N LEU A 146 3.84 -20.79 -12.00
CA LEU A 146 2.53 -21.42 -11.89
C LEU A 146 2.17 -22.29 -13.11
N ARG A 147 2.66 -21.89 -14.29
CA ARG A 147 2.46 -22.65 -15.56
C ARG A 147 3.36 -23.88 -15.71
N ARG A 148 4.34 -24.08 -14.80
CA ARG A 148 5.19 -25.26 -14.83
C ARG A 148 4.39 -26.52 -14.47
N GLU A 149 4.69 -27.62 -15.17
CA GLU A 149 4.06 -28.92 -14.91
C GLU A 149 4.12 -29.30 -13.42
N GLY A 150 2.98 -29.60 -12.86
CA GLY A 150 2.83 -30.02 -11.45
C GLY A 150 2.14 -29.01 -10.56
N TYR A 151 2.14 -27.70 -10.87
CA TYR A 151 1.49 -26.71 -10.00
C TYR A 151 -0.05 -26.76 -10.13
N GLU A 152 -0.58 -26.95 -11.33
CA GLU A 152 -2.02 -27.20 -11.54
C GLU A 152 -2.48 -28.49 -10.84
N ARG A 153 -1.63 -29.55 -10.89
CA ARG A 153 -1.92 -30.83 -10.21
C ARG A 153 -1.87 -30.71 -8.68
N SER A 154 -1.21 -29.71 -8.14
CA SER A 154 -1.17 -29.48 -6.68
C SER A 154 -2.47 -28.94 -6.09
N GLY A 155 -3.44 -28.52 -6.95
CA GLY A 155 -4.67 -27.87 -6.54
C GLY A 155 -4.49 -26.45 -5.97
N ARG A 156 -3.31 -25.84 -6.20
CA ARG A 156 -2.96 -24.49 -5.74
C ARG A 156 -3.13 -23.42 -6.82
N TYR A 157 -3.38 -23.83 -8.05
CA TYR A 157 -3.58 -22.93 -9.18
C TYR A 157 -4.71 -23.42 -10.09
N ILE A 158 -5.52 -22.46 -10.56
CA ILE A 158 -6.56 -22.67 -11.58
C ILE A 158 -6.31 -21.65 -12.69
N ALA A 159 -6.08 -22.14 -13.90
CA ALA A 159 -5.59 -21.31 -14.99
C ALA A 159 -6.64 -20.33 -15.53
N ASP A 160 -7.92 -20.69 -15.50
CA ASP A 160 -9.00 -19.92 -16.10
C ASP A 160 -10.22 -19.72 -15.18
N LEU A 161 -11.00 -18.68 -15.48
CA LEU A 161 -12.16 -18.29 -14.69
C LEU A 161 -13.33 -19.29 -14.82
N GLY A 162 -13.47 -19.96 -15.96
CA GLY A 162 -14.53 -20.95 -16.19
C GLY A 162 -14.37 -22.16 -15.27
N THR A 163 -13.18 -22.77 -15.27
CA THR A 163 -12.81 -23.88 -14.38
C THR A 163 -12.93 -23.46 -12.90
N PHE A 164 -12.58 -22.21 -12.58
CA PHE A 164 -12.77 -21.71 -11.22
C PHE A 164 -14.25 -21.67 -10.84
N VAL A 165 -15.13 -21.14 -11.68
CA VAL A 165 -16.58 -21.05 -11.37
C VAL A 165 -17.18 -22.44 -11.18
N GLU A 166 -16.77 -23.44 -11.99
CA GLU A 166 -17.18 -24.82 -11.80
C GLU A 166 -16.69 -25.43 -10.48
N THR A 167 -15.44 -25.13 -10.12
CA THR A 167 -14.85 -25.56 -8.83
C THR A 167 -15.57 -24.88 -7.65
N TRP A 168 -15.78 -23.57 -7.75
CA TRP A 168 -16.49 -22.79 -6.76
C TRP A 168 -17.89 -23.31 -6.46
N ARG A 169 -18.63 -23.74 -7.48
CA ARG A 169 -19.97 -24.30 -7.31
C ARG A 169 -19.99 -25.59 -6.49
N LYS A 170 -18.89 -26.30 -6.40
CA LYS A 170 -18.74 -27.56 -5.63
C LYS A 170 -18.24 -27.33 -4.20
N GLU A 171 -17.80 -26.12 -3.89
CA GLU A 171 -17.33 -25.79 -2.54
C GLU A 171 -18.49 -25.56 -1.57
N ASP A 172 -18.41 -26.09 -0.39
CA ASP A 172 -19.38 -25.87 0.69
C ASP A 172 -19.00 -24.68 1.59
N ASP A 173 -17.69 -24.47 1.80
CA ASP A 173 -17.13 -23.39 2.62
C ASP A 173 -15.88 -22.81 1.97
N ALA A 174 -16.05 -21.71 1.25
CA ALA A 174 -14.97 -21.04 0.56
C ALA A 174 -15.12 -19.52 0.60
N VAL A 175 -13.98 -18.83 0.51
CA VAL A 175 -13.90 -17.36 0.39
C VAL A 175 -12.99 -17.02 -0.78
N ALA A 176 -13.45 -16.12 -1.64
CA ALA A 176 -12.70 -15.62 -2.79
C ALA A 176 -12.40 -14.13 -2.63
N LEU A 177 -11.13 -13.76 -2.82
CA LEU A 177 -10.66 -12.40 -3.03
C LEU A 177 -10.60 -12.14 -4.52
N VAL A 178 -11.57 -11.41 -5.05
CA VAL A 178 -11.71 -11.15 -6.48
C VAL A 178 -11.14 -9.78 -6.82
N ASN A 179 -10.27 -9.69 -7.84
CA ASN A 179 -9.88 -8.41 -8.41
C ASN A 179 -11.13 -7.69 -8.96
N THR A 180 -11.31 -6.42 -8.59
CA THR A 180 -12.48 -5.63 -8.99
C THR A 180 -12.68 -5.59 -10.51
N GLY A 181 -11.57 -5.57 -11.29
CA GLY A 181 -11.61 -5.57 -12.75
C GLY A 181 -12.17 -6.86 -13.38
N LEU A 182 -12.18 -7.99 -12.65
CA LEU A 182 -12.69 -9.27 -13.15
C LEU A 182 -14.12 -9.58 -12.66
N TRP A 183 -14.70 -8.69 -11.87
CA TRP A 183 -15.99 -8.94 -11.25
C TRP A 183 -17.12 -9.18 -12.25
N ASP A 184 -17.23 -8.33 -13.25
CA ASP A 184 -18.30 -8.42 -14.25
C ASP A 184 -18.16 -9.67 -15.13
N GLU A 185 -16.93 -10.04 -15.48
CA GLU A 185 -16.65 -11.28 -16.22
C GLU A 185 -17.03 -12.52 -15.42
N LEU A 186 -16.65 -12.58 -14.14
CA LEU A 186 -17.06 -13.67 -13.26
C LEU A 186 -18.57 -13.78 -13.11
N ARG A 187 -19.25 -12.65 -12.99
CA ARG A 187 -20.73 -12.62 -12.93
C ARG A 187 -21.35 -13.17 -14.22
N ALA A 188 -20.81 -12.83 -15.37
CA ALA A 188 -21.26 -13.34 -16.66
C ALA A 188 -21.10 -14.87 -16.78
N LEU A 189 -20.06 -15.45 -16.14
CA LEU A 189 -19.85 -16.90 -16.04
C LEU A 189 -20.74 -17.59 -14.99
N GLY A 190 -21.59 -16.84 -14.29
CA GLY A 190 -22.48 -17.35 -13.26
C GLY A 190 -21.79 -17.62 -11.92
N PHE A 191 -20.79 -16.80 -11.59
CA PHE A 191 -20.19 -16.79 -10.25
C PHE A 191 -21.16 -16.16 -9.25
N GLU A 192 -21.51 -16.89 -8.21
CA GLU A 192 -22.47 -16.50 -7.19
C GLU A 192 -21.90 -16.70 -5.78
N GLY A 193 -22.34 -15.86 -4.84
CA GLY A 193 -21.98 -15.96 -3.44
C GLY A 193 -22.36 -14.70 -2.67
N ARG A 194 -22.23 -14.75 -1.36
CA ARG A 194 -22.51 -13.63 -0.46
C ARG A 194 -21.31 -12.66 -0.48
N ARG A 195 -21.51 -11.47 -1.01
CA ARG A 195 -20.49 -10.42 -0.95
C ARG A 195 -20.31 -9.97 0.49
N LEU A 196 -19.08 -10.00 0.97
CA LEU A 196 -18.71 -9.52 2.29
C LEU A 196 -18.28 -8.04 2.21
N PRO A 197 -18.66 -7.23 3.21
CA PRO A 197 -18.13 -5.88 3.30
C PRO A 197 -16.61 -5.93 3.51
N THR A 198 -15.89 -5.11 2.78
CA THR A 198 -14.44 -4.95 2.93
C THR A 198 -14.05 -3.51 2.72
N SER A 199 -13.05 -3.07 3.46
CA SER A 199 -12.43 -1.75 3.31
C SER A 199 -11.38 -1.70 2.18
N ASP A 200 -11.02 -2.84 1.56
CA ASP A 200 -10.06 -2.88 0.46
C ASP A 200 -10.72 -2.56 -0.89
N PRO A 201 -10.45 -1.38 -1.49
CA PRO A 201 -11.11 -0.95 -2.73
C PRO A 201 -10.69 -1.79 -3.96
N ARG A 202 -9.62 -2.58 -3.85
CA ARG A 202 -9.10 -3.40 -4.96
C ARG A 202 -9.63 -4.82 -4.97
N SER A 203 -10.32 -5.22 -3.93
CA SER A 203 -10.78 -6.59 -3.77
C SER A 203 -12.26 -6.64 -3.45
N ILE A 204 -13.00 -7.44 -4.19
CA ILE A 204 -14.34 -7.87 -3.82
C ILE A 204 -14.21 -9.20 -3.09
N VAL A 205 -14.75 -9.26 -1.89
CA VAL A 205 -14.74 -10.49 -1.09
C VAL A 205 -16.07 -11.20 -1.20
N VAL A 206 -16.03 -12.48 -1.54
CA VAL A 206 -17.22 -13.30 -1.72
C VAL A 206 -17.09 -14.59 -0.91
N ALA A 207 -18.11 -14.89 -0.11
CA ALA A 207 -18.24 -16.17 0.60
C ALA A 207 -19.23 -17.09 -0.13
N ARG A 208 -18.92 -18.38 -0.16
CA ARG A 208 -19.75 -19.40 -0.82
C ARG A 208 -20.92 -19.90 0.07
N ARG A 209 -20.76 -19.83 1.38
CA ARG A 209 -21.78 -20.25 2.37
C ARG A 209 -22.85 -19.18 2.63
#